data_9251274b6e310a0bab98d6b820389f92
#
_entry.id   9251274b6e310a0bab98d6b820389f92
#
_cell.length_a   1.000
_cell.length_b   1.000
_cell.length_c   1.000
_cell.angle_alpha   90.00
_cell.angle_beta   90.00
_cell.angle_gamma   90.00
#
_symmetry.space_group_name_H-M   'P 1'
#
loop_
_entity.id
_entity.type
_entity.pdbx_description
1 polymer ?
#
loop_
_entity_poly.entity_id
_entity_poly.type
_entity_poly.pdbx_seq_one_letter_code
_entity_poly.pdbx_strand_id
1 'polypeptide(L)'
;MKLPFLQEESAGLFEKLRRSLVVVQGRRHSAGAGIIWRNDGMILTNRHVVNGRTPHVILPDGRDLPARVVQRDDEIDLALLQVEARSLPALRPAASDGLHIGQLVFAIGHPWGQRDFVTVGVLSALAQAQTDGPRKQVPILRTDAALAPGNSGGPLVNAAGEVIGINTLIVGGNQGVAIPAYLADEFVQRSLADVRLPASERPGERNQGTYL
;
A
#
# COMPACT_ATOMS: atom_id res chain seq x y z
N MET A 1 10.63 22.14 -26.08
CA MET A 1 9.85 21.65 -24.92
C MET A 1 10.49 22.22 -23.66
N LYS A 2 9.77 23.03 -22.88
CA LYS A 2 10.35 23.72 -21.70
C LYS A 2 10.41 22.72 -20.54
N LEU A 3 11.59 22.18 -20.23
CA LEU A 3 11.88 21.33 -19.07
C LEU A 3 11.40 21.89 -17.70
N PRO A 4 11.41 23.24 -17.46
CA PRO A 4 10.90 23.81 -16.21
C PRO A 4 9.44 23.46 -15.89
N PHE A 5 8.56 23.37 -16.89
CA PHE A 5 7.15 23.07 -16.70
C PHE A 5 6.94 21.65 -16.13
N LEU A 6 7.64 20.65 -16.66
CA LEU A 6 7.59 19.28 -16.15
C LEU A 6 8.14 19.16 -14.73
N GLN A 7 9.12 19.97 -14.40
CA GLN A 7 9.74 19.99 -13.06
C GLN A 7 8.79 20.56 -12.00
N GLU A 8 8.11 21.65 -12.32
CA GLU A 8 7.13 22.27 -11.40
C GLU A 8 5.90 21.36 -11.19
N GLU A 9 5.40 20.74 -12.25
CA GLU A 9 4.27 19.81 -12.16
C GLU A 9 4.62 18.55 -11.33
N SER A 10 5.80 17.97 -11.57
CA SER A 10 6.25 16.77 -10.82
C SER A 10 6.45 17.09 -9.34
N ALA A 11 7.05 18.23 -9.01
CA ALA A 11 7.26 18.66 -7.63
C ALA A 11 5.93 18.93 -6.93
N GLY A 12 4.98 19.61 -7.59
CA GLY A 12 3.65 19.87 -7.07
C GLY A 12 2.83 18.59 -6.86
N LEU A 13 2.98 17.62 -7.76
CA LEU A 13 2.37 16.31 -7.62
C LEU A 13 2.91 15.58 -6.37
N PHE A 14 4.22 15.54 -6.21
CA PHE A 14 4.86 14.90 -5.08
C PHE A 14 4.45 15.54 -3.74
N GLU A 15 4.43 16.87 -3.66
CA GLU A 15 3.97 17.61 -2.49
C GLU A 15 2.53 17.26 -2.09
N LYS A 16 1.67 16.96 -3.05
CA LYS A 16 0.30 16.49 -2.80
C LYS A 16 0.28 15.05 -2.28
N LEU A 17 1.06 14.17 -2.90
CA LEU A 17 1.07 12.74 -2.60
C LEU A 17 1.66 12.45 -1.21
N ARG A 18 2.76 13.13 -0.81
CA ARG A 18 3.42 12.91 0.48
C ARG A 18 2.52 13.18 1.68
N ARG A 19 1.48 14.01 1.53
CA ARG A 19 0.49 14.28 2.59
C ARG A 19 -0.36 13.06 2.94
N SER A 20 -0.40 12.07 2.07
CA SER A 20 -1.17 10.84 2.24
C SER A 20 -0.28 9.62 2.51
N LEU A 21 1.04 9.83 2.63
CA LEU A 21 2.01 8.79 2.89
C LEU A 21 2.31 8.73 4.38
N VAL A 22 2.31 7.53 4.95
CA VAL A 22 2.60 7.30 6.36
C VAL A 22 3.77 6.33 6.53
N VAL A 23 4.48 6.44 7.68
CA VAL A 23 5.42 5.41 8.09
C VAL A 23 4.66 4.39 8.94
N VAL A 24 4.78 3.12 8.58
CA VAL A 24 4.24 2.02 9.38
C VAL A 24 5.40 1.35 10.11
N GLN A 25 5.36 1.38 11.44
CA GLN A 25 6.37 0.76 12.28
C GLN A 25 5.83 -0.56 12.85
N GLY A 26 6.54 -1.65 12.54
CA GLY A 26 6.33 -2.96 13.13
C GLY A 26 7.23 -3.21 14.35
N ARG A 27 7.26 -4.45 14.84
CA ARG A 27 8.20 -4.86 15.89
C ARG A 27 9.63 -4.90 15.36
N ARG A 28 10.62 -4.72 16.28
CA ARG A 28 12.07 -4.87 16.02
C ARG A 28 12.63 -3.95 14.94
N HIS A 29 12.20 -2.68 14.92
CA HIS A 29 12.70 -1.67 13.97
C HIS A 29 12.37 -1.95 12.49
N SER A 30 11.44 -2.87 12.20
CA SER A 30 10.91 -2.97 10.83
C SER A 30 10.03 -1.74 10.58
N ALA A 31 10.37 -0.98 9.55
CA ALA A 31 9.57 0.13 9.09
C ALA A 31 9.31 -0.02 7.59
N GLY A 32 8.11 0.35 7.18
CA GLY A 32 7.71 0.46 5.79
C GLY A 32 6.85 1.69 5.58
N ALA A 33 6.35 1.83 4.39
CA ALA A 33 5.40 2.87 4.04
C ALA A 33 3.95 2.36 4.20
N GLY A 34 3.03 3.29 4.20
CA GLY A 34 1.60 3.03 4.11
C GLY A 34 0.89 4.20 3.45
N ILE A 35 -0.33 3.98 3.03
CA ILE A 35 -1.16 4.95 2.31
C ILE A 35 -2.39 5.24 3.15
N ILE A 36 -2.70 6.51 3.35
CA ILE A 36 -4.02 6.91 3.84
C ILE A 36 -5.02 6.58 2.74
N TRP A 37 -5.74 5.45 2.92
CA TRP A 37 -6.70 4.95 1.93
C TRP A 37 -8.08 5.60 2.06
N ARG A 38 -8.44 5.97 3.31
CA ARG A 38 -9.69 6.67 3.61
C ARG A 38 -9.45 7.77 4.65
N ASN A 39 -10.25 8.81 4.56
CA ASN A 39 -10.16 9.99 5.44
C ASN A 39 -10.55 9.72 6.90
N ASP A 40 -11.15 8.58 7.19
CA ASP A 40 -11.58 8.12 8.53
C ASP A 40 -10.50 7.32 9.28
N GLY A 41 -9.24 7.34 8.79
CA GLY A 41 -8.10 6.71 9.45
C GLY A 41 -7.77 5.30 8.98
N MET A 42 -8.35 4.86 7.85
CA MET A 42 -7.94 3.59 7.23
C MET A 42 -6.62 3.75 6.49
N ILE A 43 -5.64 2.93 6.87
CA ILE A 43 -4.29 2.90 6.30
C ILE A 43 -4.09 1.56 5.62
N LEU A 44 -3.66 1.58 4.37
CA LEU A 44 -3.28 0.40 3.61
C LEU A 44 -1.76 0.28 3.57
N THR A 45 -1.25 -0.93 3.78
CA THR A 45 0.19 -1.26 3.71
C THR A 45 0.37 -2.72 3.32
N ASN A 46 1.61 -3.19 3.20
CA ASN A 46 1.86 -4.62 3.02
C ASN A 46 1.73 -5.39 4.35
N ARG A 47 1.31 -6.63 4.22
CA ARG A 47 1.17 -7.54 5.36
C ARG A 47 2.53 -7.82 6.03
N HIS A 48 3.60 -8.01 5.24
CA HIS A 48 4.94 -8.28 5.78
C HIS A 48 5.54 -7.10 6.56
N VAL A 49 5.06 -5.87 6.33
CA VAL A 49 5.44 -4.68 7.12
C VAL A 49 4.82 -4.74 8.52
N VAL A 50 3.62 -5.33 8.65
CA VAL A 50 2.86 -5.37 9.90
C VAL A 50 3.26 -6.58 10.74
N ASN A 51 4.36 -6.46 11.47
CA ASN A 51 4.84 -7.48 12.40
C ASN A 51 4.35 -7.18 13.82
N GLY A 52 3.49 -8.06 14.37
CA GLY A 52 2.98 -7.95 15.75
C GLY A 52 1.51 -7.52 15.83
N ARG A 53 1.03 -7.33 17.09
CA ARG A 53 -0.38 -7.07 17.35
C ARG A 53 -0.77 -5.59 17.27
N THR A 54 0.16 -4.70 17.58
CA THR A 54 -0.12 -3.26 17.65
C THR A 54 0.98 -2.51 16.89
N PRO A 55 0.86 -2.36 15.56
CA PRO A 55 1.75 -1.49 14.80
C PRO A 55 1.51 -0.02 15.17
N HIS A 56 2.52 0.82 14.92
CA HIS A 56 2.41 2.27 15.03
C HIS A 56 2.41 2.90 13.65
N VAL A 57 1.66 3.96 13.49
CA VAL A 57 1.58 4.73 12.25
C VAL A 57 1.99 6.17 12.53
N ILE A 58 3.03 6.62 11.86
CA ILE A 58 3.45 8.02 11.93
C ILE A 58 2.84 8.75 10.74
N LEU A 59 1.94 9.67 11.04
CA LEU A 59 1.26 10.49 10.05
C LEU A 59 2.20 11.56 9.45
N PRO A 60 1.85 12.15 8.30
CA PRO A 60 2.66 13.21 7.67
C PRO A 60 2.89 14.44 8.56
N ASP A 61 1.94 14.74 9.44
CA ASP A 61 2.03 15.84 10.43
C ASP A 61 2.88 15.50 11.66
N GLY A 62 3.46 14.30 11.73
CA GLY A 62 4.35 13.84 12.78
C GLY A 62 3.65 13.14 13.95
N ARG A 63 2.32 13.06 13.99
CA ARG A 63 1.61 12.27 15.00
C ARG A 63 1.96 10.80 14.91
N ASP A 64 2.37 10.20 16.02
CA ASP A 64 2.62 8.76 16.16
C ASP A 64 1.42 8.14 16.87
N LEU A 65 0.68 7.30 16.18
CA LEU A 65 -0.57 6.73 16.64
C LEU A 65 -0.50 5.19 16.67
N PRO A 66 -1.00 4.56 17.73
CA PRO A 66 -1.20 3.11 17.71
C PRO A 66 -2.26 2.76 16.68
N ALA A 67 -2.02 1.69 15.93
CA ALA A 67 -2.94 1.23 14.90
C ALA A 67 -3.50 -0.14 15.26
N ARG A 68 -4.81 -0.31 15.05
CA ARG A 68 -5.47 -1.60 15.12
C ARG A 68 -5.42 -2.27 13.75
N VAL A 69 -5.01 -3.52 13.71
CA VAL A 69 -5.11 -4.32 12.48
C VAL A 69 -6.57 -4.68 12.25
N VAL A 70 -7.13 -4.27 11.13
CA VAL A 70 -8.49 -4.57 10.71
C VAL A 70 -8.54 -5.92 10.02
N GLN A 71 -7.64 -6.12 9.03
CA GLN A 71 -7.54 -7.34 8.25
C GLN A 71 -6.13 -7.52 7.69
N ARG A 72 -5.76 -8.77 7.40
CA ARG A 72 -4.55 -9.18 6.69
C ARG A 72 -4.90 -10.19 5.62
N ASP A 73 -4.19 -10.14 4.50
CA ASP A 73 -4.25 -11.13 3.44
C ASP A 73 -2.82 -11.56 3.10
N ASP A 74 -2.49 -12.81 3.42
CA ASP A 74 -1.15 -13.37 3.23
C ASP A 74 -0.85 -13.68 1.75
N GLU A 75 -1.87 -13.94 0.93
CA GLU A 75 -1.70 -14.29 -0.49
C GLU A 75 -1.37 -13.08 -1.35
N ILE A 76 -2.00 -11.95 -1.08
CA ILE A 76 -1.76 -10.70 -1.81
C ILE A 76 -0.85 -9.74 -1.05
N ASP A 77 -0.32 -10.16 0.11
CA ASP A 77 0.60 -9.37 0.95
C ASP A 77 0.06 -7.98 1.32
N LEU A 78 -1.22 -7.88 1.68
CA LEU A 78 -1.85 -6.63 2.12
C LEU A 78 -2.30 -6.68 3.58
N ALA A 79 -2.27 -5.52 4.24
CA ALA A 79 -2.84 -5.29 5.56
C ALA A 79 -3.60 -3.96 5.59
N LEU A 80 -4.78 -3.99 6.20
CA LEU A 80 -5.60 -2.82 6.49
C LEU A 80 -5.50 -2.48 7.98
N LEU A 81 -5.12 -1.25 8.27
CA LEU A 81 -4.98 -0.73 9.63
C LEU A 81 -6.00 0.38 9.86
N GLN A 82 -6.39 0.55 11.13
CA GLN A 82 -7.20 1.68 11.60
C GLN A 82 -6.44 2.47 12.64
N VAL A 83 -6.32 3.78 12.45
CA VAL A 83 -5.86 4.74 13.45
C VAL A 83 -7.00 5.65 13.90
N GLU A 84 -6.92 6.15 15.14
CA GLU A 84 -7.88 7.12 15.69
C GLU A 84 -7.57 8.54 15.18
N ALA A 85 -7.85 8.76 13.88
CA ALA A 85 -7.71 10.06 13.24
C ALA A 85 -8.79 10.23 12.16
N ARG A 86 -9.17 11.47 11.90
CA ARG A 86 -10.20 11.83 10.93
C ARG A 86 -9.75 12.96 10.02
N SER A 87 -10.48 13.17 8.94
CA SER A 87 -10.19 14.22 7.96
C SER A 87 -8.79 14.13 7.36
N LEU A 88 -8.28 12.88 7.25
CA LEU A 88 -6.98 12.62 6.66
C LEU A 88 -7.04 12.75 5.13
N PRO A 89 -5.97 13.24 4.49
CA PRO A 89 -5.89 13.31 3.02
C PRO A 89 -5.72 11.90 2.45
N ALA A 90 -6.77 11.35 1.86
CA ALA A 90 -6.74 10.03 1.24
C ALA A 90 -6.33 10.12 -0.23
N LEU A 91 -5.53 9.15 -0.70
CA LEU A 91 -5.26 8.96 -2.13
C LEU A 91 -6.42 8.25 -2.80
N ARG A 92 -6.54 8.47 -4.12
CA ARG A 92 -7.54 7.78 -4.95
C ARG A 92 -6.88 6.66 -5.74
N PRO A 93 -7.45 5.44 -5.74
CA PRO A 93 -7.03 4.42 -6.68
C PRO A 93 -7.39 4.85 -8.12
N ALA A 94 -6.52 4.53 -9.06
CA ALA A 94 -6.80 4.65 -10.48
C ALA A 94 -7.84 3.61 -10.92
N ALA A 95 -8.59 3.92 -11.96
CA ALA A 95 -9.44 2.94 -12.61
C ALA A 95 -8.61 1.78 -13.20
N SER A 96 -9.13 0.55 -13.13
CA SER A 96 -8.39 -0.66 -13.54
C SER A 96 -8.09 -0.72 -15.05
N ASP A 97 -8.89 -0.05 -15.87
CA ASP A 97 -8.75 0.04 -17.32
C ASP A 97 -7.71 1.06 -17.81
N GLY A 98 -7.19 1.88 -16.88
CA GLY A 98 -6.16 2.90 -17.15
C GLY A 98 -4.71 2.40 -17.09
N LEU A 99 -4.46 1.07 -17.02
CA LEU A 99 -3.10 0.55 -16.93
C LEU A 99 -2.51 0.28 -18.32
N HIS A 100 -1.46 1.03 -18.69
CA HIS A 100 -0.77 0.87 -19.97
C HIS A 100 0.72 0.59 -19.75
N ILE A 101 1.23 -0.51 -20.35
CA ILE A 101 2.67 -0.80 -20.36
C ILE A 101 3.40 0.36 -21.03
N GLY A 102 4.50 0.83 -20.43
CA GLY A 102 5.25 1.99 -20.88
C GLY A 102 4.78 3.32 -20.28
N GLN A 103 3.66 3.37 -19.54
CA GLN A 103 3.26 4.60 -18.84
C GLN A 103 4.25 4.97 -17.75
N LEU A 104 4.45 6.28 -17.57
CA LEU A 104 5.29 6.82 -16.51
C LEU A 104 4.67 6.52 -15.14
N VAL A 105 5.51 6.07 -14.20
CA VAL A 105 5.11 5.76 -12.85
C VAL A 105 6.10 6.31 -11.83
N PHE A 106 5.62 6.62 -10.63
CA PHE A 106 6.39 7.08 -9.50
C PHE A 106 6.17 6.15 -8.33
N ALA A 107 7.25 5.55 -7.82
CA ALA A 107 7.21 4.76 -6.60
C ALA A 107 7.61 5.64 -5.41
N ILE A 108 6.76 5.68 -4.40
CA ILE A 108 6.94 6.56 -3.25
C ILE A 108 7.00 5.72 -1.97
N GLY A 109 7.88 6.12 -1.04
CA GLY A 109 8.03 5.41 0.22
C GLY A 109 9.02 6.08 1.17
N HIS A 110 9.48 5.32 2.17
CA HIS A 110 10.38 5.77 3.22
C HIS A 110 11.61 4.85 3.34
N PRO A 111 12.43 4.70 2.26
CA PRO A 111 13.55 3.77 2.28
C PRO A 111 14.54 4.13 3.39
N TRP A 112 14.99 3.10 4.13
CA TRP A 112 15.94 3.24 5.25
C TRP A 112 15.58 4.32 6.29
N GLY A 113 14.27 4.61 6.45
CA GLY A 113 13.78 5.66 7.36
C GLY A 113 13.91 7.09 6.82
N GLN A 114 14.42 7.26 5.59
CA GLN A 114 14.37 8.55 4.90
C GLN A 114 12.95 8.80 4.44
N ARG A 115 12.35 9.88 4.96
CA ARG A 115 11.01 10.27 4.58
C ARG A 115 10.96 10.84 3.17
N ASP A 116 9.82 10.62 2.53
CA ASP A 116 9.44 11.31 1.30
C ASP A 116 10.40 11.04 0.13
N PHE A 117 10.75 9.78 -0.08
CA PHE A 117 11.58 9.36 -1.19
C PHE A 117 10.73 8.95 -2.39
N VAL A 118 11.07 9.46 -3.56
CA VAL A 118 10.41 9.13 -4.82
C VAL A 118 11.41 8.65 -5.85
N THR A 119 11.04 7.59 -6.55
CA THR A 119 11.74 7.13 -7.77
C THR A 119 10.77 7.12 -8.94
N VAL A 120 11.31 7.26 -10.14
CA VAL A 120 10.54 7.30 -11.38
C VAL A 120 10.98 6.16 -12.29
N GLY A 121 10.03 5.62 -13.02
CA GLY A 121 10.23 4.59 -14.02
C GLY A 121 8.99 4.44 -14.89
N VAL A 122 8.84 3.28 -15.52
CA VAL A 122 7.69 2.94 -16.32
C VAL A 122 7.01 1.66 -15.80
N LEU A 123 5.74 1.49 -16.09
CA LEU A 123 5.06 0.22 -15.95
C LEU A 123 5.60 -0.74 -17.01
N SER A 124 6.44 -1.69 -16.61
CA SER A 124 7.17 -2.57 -17.52
C SER A 124 6.35 -3.78 -17.97
N ALA A 125 5.47 -4.29 -17.08
CA ALA A 125 4.60 -5.43 -17.41
C ALA A 125 3.40 -5.53 -16.47
N LEU A 126 2.34 -6.14 -16.99
CA LEU A 126 1.24 -6.75 -16.24
C LEU A 126 1.49 -8.25 -16.18
N ALA A 127 1.60 -8.83 -14.99
CA ALA A 127 2.03 -10.21 -14.81
C ALA A 127 1.20 -10.94 -13.73
N GLN A 128 1.49 -12.22 -13.54
CA GLN A 128 0.92 -13.05 -12.47
C GLN A 128 2.06 -13.60 -11.60
N ALA A 129 1.91 -13.51 -10.30
CA ALA A 129 2.78 -14.20 -9.34
C ALA A 129 2.12 -15.52 -8.93
N GLN A 130 2.91 -16.59 -8.81
CA GLN A 130 2.46 -17.86 -8.24
C GLN A 130 2.36 -17.71 -6.72
N THR A 131 1.35 -18.32 -6.13
CA THR A 131 1.17 -18.42 -4.68
C THR A 131 0.98 -19.87 -4.27
N ASP A 132 1.38 -20.19 -3.04
CA ASP A 132 1.13 -21.52 -2.45
C ASP A 132 -0.30 -21.64 -1.88
N GLY A 133 -1.04 -20.56 -1.86
CA GLY A 133 -2.38 -20.46 -1.32
C GLY A 133 -3.48 -20.90 -2.29
N PRO A 134 -4.78 -20.78 -1.89
CA PRO A 134 -5.93 -21.12 -2.69
C PRO A 134 -6.03 -20.38 -4.03
N ARG A 135 -5.54 -19.15 -4.12
CA ARG A 135 -5.62 -18.34 -5.36
C ARG A 135 -4.70 -18.80 -6.47
N LYS A 136 -3.69 -19.62 -6.17
CA LYS A 136 -2.68 -20.11 -7.13
C LYS A 136 -1.92 -19.03 -7.87
N GLN A 137 -2.59 -17.98 -8.34
CA GLN A 137 -2.00 -16.85 -9.06
C GLN A 137 -2.61 -15.54 -8.59
N VAL A 138 -1.78 -14.51 -8.46
CA VAL A 138 -2.15 -13.16 -8.06
C VAL A 138 -1.64 -12.16 -9.10
N PRO A 139 -2.48 -11.26 -9.62
CA PRO A 139 -2.04 -10.19 -10.50
C PRO A 139 -1.00 -9.30 -9.84
N ILE A 140 0.05 -8.95 -10.57
CA ILE A 140 1.10 -8.03 -10.15
C ILE A 140 1.45 -7.04 -11.27
N LEU A 141 1.91 -5.86 -10.87
CA LEU A 141 2.52 -4.87 -11.73
C LEU A 141 4.03 -4.98 -11.63
N ARG A 142 4.74 -4.89 -12.75
CA ARG A 142 6.20 -4.76 -12.77
C ARG A 142 6.60 -3.38 -13.22
N THR A 143 7.63 -2.82 -12.58
CA THR A 143 8.19 -1.51 -12.90
C THR A 143 9.72 -1.53 -12.81
N ASP A 144 10.37 -0.69 -13.57
CA ASP A 144 11.80 -0.39 -13.44
C ASP A 144 12.09 0.80 -12.51
N ALA A 145 11.04 1.42 -11.95
CA ALA A 145 11.23 2.38 -10.85
C ALA A 145 11.97 1.69 -9.70
N ALA A 146 13.07 2.29 -9.25
CA ALA A 146 13.91 1.71 -8.21
C ALA A 146 13.15 1.61 -6.89
N LEU A 147 13.02 0.40 -6.36
CA LEU A 147 12.49 0.13 -5.04
C LEU A 147 13.62 -0.22 -4.06
N ALA A 148 13.41 0.06 -2.79
CA ALA A 148 14.33 -0.26 -1.70
C ALA A 148 13.53 -0.66 -0.45
N PRO A 149 14.18 -1.35 0.53
CA PRO A 149 13.54 -1.62 1.82
C PRO A 149 13.01 -0.33 2.45
N GLY A 150 11.71 -0.30 2.78
CA GLY A 150 10.98 0.89 3.24
C GLY A 150 10.03 1.49 2.20
N ASN A 151 10.13 1.11 0.92
CA ASN A 151 9.11 1.45 -0.09
C ASN A 151 7.88 0.52 0.00
N SER A 152 8.02 -0.66 0.62
CA SER A 152 6.93 -1.61 0.82
C SER A 152 5.75 -0.97 1.54
N GLY A 153 4.56 -1.13 0.98
CA GLY A 153 3.30 -0.54 1.46
C GLY A 153 3.04 0.89 0.95
N GLY A 154 4.02 1.53 0.32
CA GLY A 154 3.86 2.82 -0.33
C GLY A 154 3.19 2.72 -1.71
N PRO A 155 2.70 3.83 -2.26
CA PRO A 155 2.01 3.84 -3.54
C PRO A 155 2.97 3.79 -4.73
N LEU A 156 2.55 3.06 -5.76
CA LEU A 156 2.96 3.27 -7.14
C LEU A 156 1.88 4.11 -7.81
N VAL A 157 2.23 5.30 -8.30
CA VAL A 157 1.27 6.24 -8.88
C VAL A 157 1.57 6.53 -10.35
N ASN A 158 0.53 6.89 -11.11
CA ASN A 158 0.66 7.40 -12.47
C ASN A 158 0.98 8.90 -12.49
N ALA A 159 1.16 9.48 -13.67
CA ALA A 159 1.45 10.91 -13.84
C ALA A 159 0.29 11.84 -13.41
N ALA A 160 -0.93 11.33 -13.26
CA ALA A 160 -2.06 12.08 -12.71
C ALA A 160 -2.09 12.05 -11.15
N GLY A 161 -1.19 11.28 -10.51
CA GLY A 161 -1.14 11.11 -9.07
C GLY A 161 -2.17 10.13 -8.51
N GLU A 162 -2.72 9.28 -9.35
CA GLU A 162 -3.63 8.23 -8.94
C GLU A 162 -2.83 6.96 -8.61
N VAL A 163 -3.23 6.25 -7.56
CA VAL A 163 -2.60 5.01 -7.13
C VAL A 163 -2.95 3.90 -8.12
N ILE A 164 -1.95 3.38 -8.83
CA ILE A 164 -2.10 2.22 -9.72
C ILE A 164 -1.70 0.91 -9.04
N GLY A 165 -0.88 0.98 -7.97
CA GLY A 165 -0.45 -0.20 -7.22
C GLY A 165 0.13 0.14 -5.86
N ILE A 166 0.39 -0.92 -5.08
CA ILE A 166 1.04 -0.88 -3.76
C ILE A 166 2.40 -1.55 -3.90
N ASN A 167 3.50 -0.81 -3.72
CA ASN A 167 4.86 -1.33 -3.80
C ASN A 167 5.04 -2.46 -2.78
N THR A 168 5.62 -3.59 -3.17
CA THR A 168 5.81 -4.71 -2.24
C THR A 168 7.24 -5.25 -2.22
N LEU A 169 7.79 -5.72 -3.32
CA LEU A 169 9.10 -6.36 -3.32
C LEU A 169 9.89 -6.11 -4.63
N ILE A 170 11.12 -6.60 -4.64
CA ILE A 170 12.02 -6.55 -5.81
C ILE A 170 12.25 -7.99 -6.27
N VAL A 171 12.14 -8.23 -7.58
CA VAL A 171 12.37 -9.54 -8.20
C VAL A 171 13.49 -9.41 -9.25
N GLY A 172 14.36 -10.42 -9.32
CA GLY A 172 15.43 -10.46 -10.35
C GLY A 172 16.45 -9.34 -10.26
N GLY A 173 16.62 -8.73 -9.08
CA GLY A 173 17.65 -7.73 -8.80
C GLY A 173 17.30 -6.30 -9.15
N ASN A 174 16.47 -6.03 -10.17
CA ASN A 174 16.21 -4.67 -10.66
C ASN A 174 14.75 -4.35 -10.97
N GLN A 175 13.83 -5.29 -10.80
CA GLN A 175 12.42 -5.06 -11.11
C GLN A 175 11.61 -4.89 -9.83
N GLY A 176 11.00 -3.73 -9.68
CA GLY A 176 10.01 -3.48 -8.66
C GLY A 176 8.69 -4.20 -8.97
N VAL A 177 8.06 -4.72 -7.92
CA VAL A 177 6.74 -5.35 -7.99
C VAL A 177 5.76 -4.57 -7.14
N ALA A 178 4.57 -4.34 -7.67
CA ALA A 178 3.47 -3.74 -6.95
C ALA A 178 2.19 -4.56 -7.11
N ILE A 179 1.36 -4.55 -6.07
CA ILE A 179 0.02 -5.14 -6.07
C ILE A 179 -0.91 -4.14 -6.76
N PRO A 180 -1.71 -4.54 -7.77
CA PRO A 180 -2.63 -3.63 -8.46
C PRO A 180 -3.60 -2.92 -7.50
N ALA A 181 -3.85 -1.64 -7.72
CA ALA A 181 -4.71 -0.83 -6.85
C ALA A 181 -6.17 -1.33 -6.82
N TYR A 182 -6.69 -1.88 -7.93
CA TYR A 182 -8.03 -2.45 -7.95
C TYR A 182 -8.15 -3.66 -7.01
N LEU A 183 -7.11 -4.52 -6.95
CA LEU A 183 -7.07 -5.66 -6.03
C LEU A 183 -6.97 -5.20 -4.57
N ALA A 184 -6.23 -4.12 -4.34
CA ALA A 184 -6.15 -3.49 -3.03
C ALA A 184 -7.50 -2.88 -2.60
N ASP A 185 -8.23 -2.25 -3.51
CA ASP A 185 -9.56 -1.70 -3.22
C ASP A 185 -10.57 -2.82 -2.93
N GLU A 186 -10.59 -3.89 -3.71
CA GLU A 186 -11.41 -5.07 -3.43
C GLU A 186 -11.13 -5.67 -2.05
N PHE A 187 -9.85 -5.74 -1.65
CA PHE A 187 -9.45 -6.19 -0.33
C PHE A 187 -10.02 -5.27 0.76
N VAL A 188 -9.90 -3.96 0.59
CA VAL A 188 -10.42 -2.97 1.56
C VAL A 188 -11.93 -3.06 1.66
N GLN A 189 -12.67 -3.15 0.54
CA GLN A 189 -14.13 -3.23 0.55
C GLN A 189 -14.62 -4.49 1.26
N ARG A 190 -14.02 -5.66 1.00
CA ARG A 190 -14.33 -6.91 1.71
C ARG A 190 -14.05 -6.79 3.20
N SER A 191 -12.88 -6.28 3.58
CA SER A 191 -12.49 -6.10 4.98
C SER A 191 -13.49 -5.22 5.77
N LEU A 192 -14.01 -4.18 5.13
CA LEU A 192 -15.00 -3.29 5.74
C LEU A 192 -16.38 -3.92 5.84
N ALA A 193 -16.76 -4.77 4.89
CA ALA A 193 -18.02 -5.53 4.95
C ALA A 193 -17.98 -6.53 6.13
N ASP A 194 -16.87 -7.27 6.28
CA ASP A 194 -16.69 -8.25 7.36
C ASP A 194 -16.73 -7.61 8.76
N VAL A 195 -16.18 -6.39 8.91
CA VAL A 195 -16.24 -5.65 10.19
C VAL A 195 -17.67 -5.24 10.56
N ARG A 196 -18.56 -5.03 9.58
CA ARG A 196 -19.97 -4.67 9.80
C ARG A 196 -20.85 -5.86 10.15
N LEU A 197 -20.40 -7.09 9.91
CA LEU A 197 -21.13 -8.29 10.29
C LEU A 197 -21.09 -8.47 11.82
N PRO A 198 -22.18 -8.99 12.45
CA PRO A 198 -22.14 -9.40 13.84
C PRO A 198 -21.01 -10.40 14.08
N ALA A 199 -20.41 -10.40 15.27
CA ALA A 199 -19.26 -11.27 15.59
C ALA A 199 -19.55 -12.77 15.31
N SER A 200 -20.80 -13.21 15.42
CA SER A 200 -21.24 -14.57 15.10
C SER A 200 -21.20 -14.96 13.62
N GLU A 201 -21.12 -13.98 12.72
CA GLU A 201 -21.16 -14.19 11.26
C GLU A 201 -19.81 -13.90 10.58
N ARG A 202 -18.78 -13.52 11.33
CA ARG A 202 -17.46 -13.20 10.76
C ARG A 202 -16.73 -14.45 10.29
N PRO A 203 -16.25 -14.49 9.05
CA PRO A 203 -15.42 -15.60 8.57
C PRO A 203 -14.11 -15.64 9.35
N GLY A 204 -13.82 -16.71 10.07
CA GLY A 204 -12.57 -16.94 10.80
C GLY A 204 -12.65 -17.04 12.32
N GLU A 205 -13.72 -16.62 12.98
CA GLU A 205 -13.92 -16.78 14.43
C GLU A 205 -14.73 -18.06 14.79
N ARG A 206 -14.74 -19.09 13.93
CA ARG A 206 -15.35 -20.36 14.31
C ARG A 206 -14.51 -21.06 15.37
N ASN A 207 -14.96 -20.89 16.63
CA ASN A 207 -14.78 -21.75 17.79
C ASN A 207 -13.57 -22.70 17.76
N GLN A 208 -12.53 -22.35 18.48
CA GLN A 208 -11.75 -23.38 19.18
C GLN A 208 -12.62 -23.89 20.32
N GLY A 209 -13.53 -24.82 19.96
CA GLY A 209 -14.36 -25.52 20.90
C GLY A 209 -13.48 -26.24 21.92
N THR A 210 -13.74 -25.95 23.15
CA THR A 210 -13.34 -26.64 24.36
C THR A 210 -13.43 -28.15 24.15
N TYR A 211 -12.28 -28.82 24.05
CA TYR A 211 -12.22 -30.25 24.33
C TYR A 211 -11.94 -30.38 25.84
N LEU A 212 -12.99 -30.87 26.54
CA LEU A 212 -12.86 -31.48 27.88
C LEU A 212 -12.11 -32.81 27.79
#